data_98d3a3d932b30af2d54ea6f1696e27a2
#
_entry.id   98d3a3d932b30af2d54ea6f1696e27a2
#
_cell.length_a   1.000
_cell.length_b   1.000
_cell.length_c   1.000
_cell.angle_alpha   90.00
_cell.angle_beta   90.00
_cell.angle_gamma   90.00
#
_symmetry.space_group_name_H-M   'P 1'
#
loop_
_entity.id
_entity.type
_entity.pdbx_description
1 polymer ?
#
loop_
_entity_poly.entity_id
_entity_poly.type
_entity_poly.pdbx_seq_one_letter_code
_entity_poly.pdbx_strand_id
1 'polypeptide(L)'
;MEYTMINYCDFKGVRLFIVFGVICLTFVFGNASEQKDMGGWELDSPYNKLYNPSEMDKFKAIVVGVKEVVPMPGMAPGVALAVRESEGEVIWVHICPSWYIDKRDIGIRKGDKIKIRGVWVEINGEDVFIAAKIKKGDYFELKIRLTSTGKPFWTMGSEELAKEKASK
;
A
#
# COMPACT_ATOMS: atom_id res chain seq x y z
N MET A 1 -54.63 -12.04 70.26
CA MET A 1 -53.34 -12.60 69.91
C MET A 1 -53.53 -13.43 68.65
N GLU A 2 -53.43 -12.82 67.47
CA GLU A 2 -53.52 -13.51 66.19
C GLU A 2 -52.19 -13.33 65.46
N TYR A 3 -51.53 -14.45 65.20
CA TYR A 3 -50.38 -14.47 64.37
C TYR A 3 -50.77 -14.68 62.89
N THR A 4 -50.60 -13.64 62.13
CA THR A 4 -50.77 -13.71 60.68
C THR A 4 -49.63 -14.46 60.04
N MET A 5 -49.95 -15.62 59.44
CA MET A 5 -48.99 -16.34 58.64
C MET A 5 -48.74 -15.63 57.30
N ILE A 6 -47.48 -15.24 57.06
CA ILE A 6 -47.02 -14.70 55.77
C ILE A 6 -46.70 -15.90 54.88
N ASN A 7 -47.49 -16.04 53.81
CA ASN A 7 -47.26 -17.01 52.78
C ASN A 7 -45.93 -16.67 52.05
N TYR A 8 -44.97 -17.58 52.14
CA TYR A 8 -43.71 -17.53 51.41
C TYR A 8 -44.00 -18.03 49.99
N CYS A 9 -44.12 -17.10 49.04
CA CYS A 9 -44.19 -17.44 47.63
C CYS A 9 -42.79 -17.86 47.15
N ASP A 10 -42.70 -19.10 46.76
CA ASP A 10 -41.49 -19.75 46.23
C ASP A 10 -41.10 -19.16 44.85
N PHE A 11 -40.12 -18.28 44.83
CA PHE A 11 -39.61 -17.57 43.65
C PHE A 11 -38.44 -18.34 43.02
N LYS A 12 -38.61 -19.67 42.80
CA LYS A 12 -37.54 -20.47 42.18
C LYS A 12 -37.47 -20.42 40.65
N GLY A 13 -38.44 -19.78 39.99
CA GLY A 13 -38.54 -19.77 38.51
C GLY A 13 -37.89 -18.59 37.78
N VAL A 14 -37.60 -17.47 38.47
CA VAL A 14 -37.23 -16.22 37.81
C VAL A 14 -35.71 -16.00 37.71
N ARG A 15 -34.92 -16.73 38.48
CA ARG A 15 -33.44 -16.57 38.47
C ARG A 15 -32.72 -17.23 37.31
N LEU A 16 -33.36 -18.15 36.59
CA LEU A 16 -32.70 -18.90 35.49
C LEU A 16 -32.75 -18.16 34.15
N PHE A 17 -33.64 -17.20 33.95
CA PHE A 17 -33.76 -16.45 32.71
C PHE A 17 -32.84 -15.22 32.61
N ILE A 18 -32.36 -14.68 33.73
CA ILE A 18 -31.50 -13.49 33.76
C ILE A 18 -30.05 -13.81 33.42
N VAL A 19 -29.60 -15.05 33.69
CA VAL A 19 -28.19 -15.46 33.39
C VAL A 19 -27.97 -15.76 31.90
N PHE A 20 -29.03 -16.10 31.16
CA PHE A 20 -28.89 -16.38 29.70
C PHE A 20 -28.95 -15.13 28.84
N GLY A 21 -29.46 -14.03 29.35
CA GLY A 21 -29.54 -12.74 28.60
C GLY A 21 -28.28 -11.90 28.63
N VAL A 22 -27.32 -12.18 29.53
CA VAL A 22 -26.09 -11.38 29.69
C VAL A 22 -24.92 -11.97 28.86
N ILE A 23 -25.00 -13.21 28.42
CA ILE A 23 -23.91 -13.88 27.68
C ILE A 23 -23.91 -13.53 26.17
N CYS A 24 -25.01 -12.99 25.64
CA CYS A 24 -25.10 -12.65 24.20
C CYS A 24 -24.65 -11.25 23.81
N LEU A 25 -24.12 -10.42 24.72
CA LEU A 25 -23.76 -9.03 24.41
C LEU A 25 -22.25 -8.74 24.35
N THR A 26 -21.41 -9.75 24.29
CA THR A 26 -19.94 -9.54 24.32
C THR A 26 -19.19 -10.13 23.14
N PHE A 27 -19.68 -10.06 21.93
CA PHE A 27 -18.85 -10.41 20.77
C PHE A 27 -19.23 -9.62 19.52
N VAL A 28 -19.05 -8.31 19.53
CA VAL A 28 -18.78 -7.55 18.30
C VAL A 28 -17.79 -6.43 18.63
N PHE A 29 -16.60 -6.78 19.09
CA PHE A 29 -15.45 -5.95 18.76
C PHE A 29 -14.91 -6.45 17.44
N GLY A 30 -15.49 -5.98 16.36
CA GLY A 30 -14.85 -6.07 15.07
C GLY A 30 -13.50 -5.39 15.20
N ASN A 31 -12.41 -6.13 14.99
CA ASN A 31 -11.11 -5.56 14.70
C ASN A 31 -11.28 -4.75 13.41
N ALA A 32 -11.69 -3.52 13.51
CA ALA A 32 -11.39 -2.53 12.51
C ALA A 32 -9.87 -2.41 12.56
N SER A 33 -9.17 -3.10 11.67
CA SER A 33 -7.77 -2.80 11.41
C SER A 33 -7.77 -1.34 11.00
N GLU A 34 -7.19 -0.49 11.84
CA GLU A 34 -6.99 0.93 11.54
C GLU A 34 -6.16 0.98 10.26
N GLN A 35 -6.86 1.17 9.14
CA GLN A 35 -6.21 1.24 7.83
C GLN A 35 -5.43 2.55 7.84
N LYS A 36 -4.10 2.41 7.95
CA LYS A 36 -3.19 3.55 7.96
C LYS A 36 -3.45 4.39 6.72
N ASP A 37 -3.83 5.65 6.90
CA ASP A 37 -3.94 6.60 5.81
C ASP A 37 -2.57 6.76 5.14
N MET A 38 -2.48 6.36 3.88
CA MET A 38 -1.27 6.45 3.06
C MET A 38 -1.36 7.57 2.02
N GLY A 39 -2.39 8.41 2.11
CA GLY A 39 -2.58 9.54 1.21
C GLY A 39 -2.80 9.12 -0.24
N GLY A 40 -3.66 8.14 -0.49
CA GLY A 40 -3.97 7.65 -1.84
C GLY A 40 -3.00 6.60 -2.38
N TRP A 41 -2.01 6.17 -1.57
CA TRP A 41 -1.04 5.14 -1.94
C TRP A 41 -1.38 3.75 -1.36
N GLU A 42 -2.60 3.55 -0.82
CA GLU A 42 -3.11 2.29 -0.30
C GLU A 42 -3.12 1.22 -1.41
N LEU A 43 -3.02 -0.05 -1.01
CA LEU A 43 -2.97 -1.18 -1.95
C LEU A 43 -4.15 -1.19 -2.94
N ASP A 44 -5.33 -0.87 -2.46
CA ASP A 44 -6.59 -0.87 -3.22
C ASP A 44 -6.99 0.51 -3.78
N SER A 45 -6.09 1.51 -3.68
CA SER A 45 -6.33 2.85 -4.21
C SER A 45 -6.56 2.85 -5.72
N PRO A 46 -7.29 3.84 -6.28
CA PRO A 46 -7.46 4.00 -7.72
C PRO A 46 -6.12 4.01 -8.47
N TYR A 47 -5.10 4.67 -7.92
CA TYR A 47 -3.76 4.70 -8.51
C TYR A 47 -3.10 3.32 -8.58
N ASN A 48 -3.12 2.53 -7.50
CA ASN A 48 -2.51 1.21 -7.49
C ASN A 48 -3.27 0.19 -8.33
N LYS A 49 -4.57 0.37 -8.56
CA LYS A 49 -5.38 -0.45 -9.47
C LYS A 49 -5.04 -0.27 -10.94
N LEU A 50 -4.37 0.83 -11.32
CA LEU A 50 -3.87 1.01 -12.69
C LEU A 50 -2.73 0.03 -13.02
N TYR A 51 -2.04 -0.50 -11.99
CA TYR A 51 -0.91 -1.41 -12.20
C TYR A 51 -1.38 -2.82 -12.56
N ASN A 52 -1.27 -3.21 -13.83
CA ASN A 52 -1.57 -4.57 -14.30
C ASN A 52 -0.27 -5.36 -14.52
N PRO A 53 0.07 -6.35 -13.66
CA PRO A 53 1.31 -7.13 -13.80
C PRO A 53 1.43 -7.93 -15.11
N SER A 54 0.31 -8.22 -15.79
CA SER A 54 0.31 -8.94 -17.07
C SER A 54 0.81 -8.07 -18.25
N GLU A 55 0.80 -6.75 -18.08
CA GLU A 55 1.25 -5.75 -19.08
C GLU A 55 2.67 -5.24 -18.78
N MET A 56 3.45 -6.04 -18.06
CA MET A 56 4.79 -5.65 -17.63
C MET A 56 5.74 -5.49 -18.82
N ASP A 57 6.35 -4.32 -18.89
CA ASP A 57 7.36 -3.94 -19.86
C ASP A 57 8.70 -3.59 -19.21
N LYS A 58 9.74 -3.43 -20.04
CA LYS A 58 11.09 -3.07 -19.60
C LYS A 58 11.83 -2.29 -20.68
N PHE A 59 12.48 -1.22 -20.29
CA PHE A 59 13.33 -0.44 -21.18
C PHE A 59 14.58 0.09 -20.48
N LYS A 60 15.53 0.64 -21.26
CA LYS A 60 16.72 1.32 -20.78
C LYS A 60 16.61 2.79 -21.05
N ALA A 61 16.99 3.62 -20.07
CA ALA A 61 16.92 5.05 -20.21
C ALA A 61 18.04 5.77 -19.46
N ILE A 62 18.20 7.05 -19.76
CA ILE A 62 19.08 7.96 -19.03
C ILE A 62 18.21 8.86 -18.17
N VAL A 63 18.56 9.01 -16.90
CA VAL A 63 17.86 9.90 -15.97
C VAL A 63 18.14 11.35 -16.31
N VAL A 64 17.10 12.10 -16.60
CA VAL A 64 17.14 13.55 -16.86
C VAL A 64 16.97 14.33 -15.56
N GLY A 65 16.18 13.81 -14.63
CA GLY A 65 15.95 14.43 -13.33
C GLY A 65 15.19 13.53 -12.37
N VAL A 66 15.23 13.90 -11.09
CA VAL A 66 14.42 13.31 -10.01
C VAL A 66 13.54 14.42 -9.47
N LYS A 67 12.24 14.19 -9.41
CA LYS A 67 11.25 15.17 -8.96
C LYS A 67 10.27 14.56 -7.97
N GLU A 68 9.58 15.43 -7.27
CA GLU A 68 8.39 15.11 -6.52
C GLU A 68 7.16 15.46 -7.36
N VAL A 69 6.19 14.57 -7.40
CA VAL A 69 4.96 14.71 -8.16
C VAL A 69 3.76 14.29 -7.33
N VAL A 70 2.59 14.84 -7.60
CA VAL A 70 1.30 14.35 -7.10
C VAL A 70 0.67 13.53 -8.23
N PRO A 71 0.63 12.18 -8.15
CA PRO A 71 0.22 11.34 -9.29
C PRO A 71 -1.23 11.57 -9.73
N MET A 72 -2.13 11.74 -8.77
CA MET A 72 -3.54 12.01 -9.01
C MET A 72 -4.05 13.05 -8.02
N PRO A 73 -5.11 13.81 -8.34
CA PRO A 73 -5.69 14.78 -7.42
C PRO A 73 -6.01 14.19 -6.04
N GLY A 74 -5.59 14.87 -4.98
CA GLY A 74 -5.83 14.44 -3.60
C GLY A 74 -4.83 13.42 -3.04
N MET A 75 -3.89 12.93 -3.85
CA MET A 75 -2.83 12.04 -3.34
C MET A 75 -1.72 12.80 -2.62
N ALA A 76 -1.08 12.12 -1.66
CA ALA A 76 0.18 12.59 -1.11
C ALA A 76 1.30 12.57 -2.17
N PRO A 77 2.31 13.44 -2.04
CA PRO A 77 3.41 13.51 -3.00
C PRO A 77 4.17 12.18 -3.12
N GLY A 78 4.67 11.92 -4.33
CA GLY A 78 5.52 10.78 -4.63
C GLY A 78 6.77 11.17 -5.40
N VAL A 79 7.74 10.28 -5.44
CA VAL A 79 8.98 10.43 -6.19
C VAL A 79 8.78 9.92 -7.61
N ALA A 80 9.21 10.72 -8.58
CA ALA A 80 9.23 10.37 -10.00
C ALA A 80 10.59 10.68 -10.63
N LEU A 81 10.95 9.89 -11.64
CA LEU A 81 12.09 10.16 -12.51
C LEU A 81 11.58 10.71 -13.84
N ALA A 82 12.21 11.77 -14.31
CA ALA A 82 12.19 12.13 -15.72
C ALA A 82 13.32 11.33 -16.40
N VAL A 83 12.98 10.50 -17.36
CA VAL A 83 13.97 9.68 -18.07
C VAL A 83 13.82 9.86 -19.58
N ARG A 84 14.85 9.50 -20.35
CA ARG A 84 14.84 9.57 -21.81
C ARG A 84 15.47 8.30 -22.39
N GLU A 85 14.79 7.69 -23.34
CA GLU A 85 15.35 6.65 -24.19
C GLU A 85 16.12 7.29 -25.36
N SER A 86 17.44 7.09 -25.42
CA SER A 86 18.26 7.68 -26.48
C SER A 86 17.95 9.17 -26.74
N GLU A 87 17.44 9.52 -27.91
CA GLU A 87 17.05 10.89 -28.33
C GLU A 87 15.54 11.14 -28.25
N GLY A 88 14.77 10.23 -27.60
CA GLY A 88 13.33 10.32 -27.50
C GLY A 88 12.82 11.41 -26.55
N GLU A 89 11.49 11.47 -26.42
CA GLU A 89 10.82 12.35 -25.47
C GLU A 89 11.10 11.96 -24.02
N VAL A 90 10.77 12.87 -23.11
CA VAL A 90 10.90 12.64 -21.67
C VAL A 90 9.72 11.78 -21.21
N ILE A 91 10.04 10.65 -20.61
CA ILE A 91 9.10 9.72 -19.99
C ILE A 91 9.07 9.98 -18.48
N TRP A 92 7.89 10.09 -17.92
CA TRP A 92 7.71 10.15 -16.48
C TRP A 92 7.58 8.74 -15.91
N VAL A 93 8.44 8.43 -14.94
CA VAL A 93 8.47 7.15 -14.24
C VAL A 93 8.13 7.37 -12.77
N HIS A 94 6.95 6.95 -12.35
CA HIS A 94 6.53 7.00 -10.96
C HIS A 94 7.17 5.88 -10.15
N ILE A 95 7.70 6.21 -8.98
CA ILE A 95 8.48 5.30 -8.14
C ILE A 95 7.67 4.88 -6.91
N CYS A 96 7.55 5.77 -5.92
CA CYS A 96 6.95 5.48 -4.63
C CYS A 96 6.50 6.77 -3.94
N PRO A 97 5.69 6.69 -2.86
CA PRO A 97 5.38 7.87 -2.05
C PRO A 97 6.67 8.48 -1.46
N SER A 98 6.70 9.81 -1.38
CA SER A 98 7.85 10.55 -0.82
C SER A 98 8.10 10.26 0.66
N TRP A 99 7.06 9.86 1.40
CA TRP A 99 7.18 9.44 2.80
C TRP A 99 7.78 8.04 2.96
N TYR A 100 7.80 7.20 1.89
CA TYR A 100 8.41 5.86 1.92
C TYR A 100 9.91 5.92 1.59
N ILE A 101 10.30 6.65 0.53
CA ILE A 101 11.70 6.93 0.17
C ILE A 101 11.76 8.37 -0.31
N ASP A 102 12.61 9.19 0.35
CA ASP A 102 12.87 10.55 -0.10
C ASP A 102 13.62 10.56 -1.44
N LYS A 103 13.34 11.55 -2.28
CA LYS A 103 14.01 11.70 -3.58
C LYS A 103 15.54 11.82 -3.50
N ARG A 104 16.08 12.21 -2.33
CA ARG A 104 17.54 12.30 -2.09
C ARG A 104 18.15 10.94 -1.80
N ASP A 105 17.33 10.00 -1.25
CA ASP A 105 17.77 8.69 -0.76
C ASP A 105 17.51 7.56 -1.77
N ILE A 106 16.88 7.87 -2.90
CA ILE A 106 16.53 6.88 -3.95
C ILE A 106 17.77 6.21 -4.60
N GLY A 107 18.97 6.79 -4.42
CA GLY A 107 20.22 6.24 -4.99
C GLY A 107 20.39 6.44 -6.50
N ILE A 108 19.49 7.18 -7.14
CA ILE A 108 19.46 7.45 -8.58
C ILE A 108 19.63 8.96 -8.81
N ARG A 109 20.46 9.35 -9.77
CA ARG A 109 20.81 10.74 -10.06
C ARG A 109 20.71 11.04 -11.55
N LYS A 110 20.60 12.33 -11.90
CA LYS A 110 20.70 12.80 -13.29
C LYS A 110 21.98 12.28 -13.96
N GLY A 111 21.84 11.76 -15.18
CA GLY A 111 22.90 11.16 -15.97
C GLY A 111 23.08 9.65 -15.77
N ASP A 112 22.44 9.05 -14.74
CA ASP A 112 22.51 7.59 -14.56
C ASP A 112 21.85 6.86 -15.73
N LYS A 113 22.52 5.81 -16.20
CA LYS A 113 21.94 4.85 -17.15
C LYS A 113 21.26 3.75 -16.34
N ILE A 114 19.97 3.60 -16.51
CA ILE A 114 19.14 2.67 -15.75
C ILE A 114 18.35 1.73 -16.68
N LYS A 115 18.00 0.57 -16.14
CA LYS A 115 17.03 -0.35 -16.73
C LYS A 115 15.82 -0.39 -15.80
N ILE A 116 14.66 -0.09 -16.36
CA ILE A 116 13.40 0.00 -15.62
C ILE A 116 12.52 -1.17 -16.03
N ARG A 117 11.76 -1.72 -15.08
CA ARG A 117 10.69 -2.67 -15.31
C ARG A 117 9.44 -2.18 -14.59
N GLY A 118 8.29 -2.24 -15.24
CA GLY A 118 7.00 -1.76 -14.71
C GLY A 118 5.90 -1.86 -15.75
N VAL A 119 4.90 -1.01 -15.65
CA VAL A 119 3.75 -0.97 -16.57
C VAL A 119 3.51 0.45 -17.08
N TRP A 120 3.03 0.56 -18.31
CA TRP A 120 2.50 1.81 -18.85
C TRP A 120 1.07 2.00 -18.39
N VAL A 121 0.73 3.23 -18.02
CA VAL A 121 -0.62 3.63 -17.63
C VAL A 121 -0.92 5.02 -18.15
N GLU A 122 -2.19 5.32 -18.40
CA GLU A 122 -2.64 6.67 -18.67
C GLU A 122 -3.12 7.33 -17.39
N ILE A 123 -2.60 8.52 -17.07
CA ILE A 123 -3.03 9.34 -15.93
C ILE A 123 -3.30 10.75 -16.44
N ASN A 124 -4.53 11.22 -16.30
CA ASN A 124 -4.96 12.55 -16.77
C ASN A 124 -4.67 12.82 -18.26
N GLY A 125 -4.72 11.79 -19.11
CA GLY A 125 -4.45 11.91 -20.55
C GLY A 125 -2.95 11.92 -20.91
N GLU A 126 -2.07 11.62 -19.96
CA GLU A 126 -0.62 11.47 -20.18
C GLU A 126 -0.17 10.04 -19.92
N ASP A 127 0.68 9.51 -20.80
CA ASP A 127 1.32 8.22 -20.60
C ASP A 127 2.42 8.32 -19.55
N VAL A 128 2.27 7.51 -18.51
CA VAL A 128 3.18 7.43 -17.37
C VAL A 128 3.63 5.99 -17.16
N PHE A 129 4.88 5.79 -16.78
CA PHE A 129 5.39 4.48 -16.44
C PHE A 129 5.43 4.27 -14.93
N ILE A 130 4.71 3.28 -14.40
CA ILE A 130 4.76 2.92 -12.97
C ILE A 130 5.82 1.84 -12.78
N ALA A 131 6.91 2.18 -12.09
CA ALA A 131 8.03 1.27 -11.90
C ALA A 131 7.73 0.18 -10.83
N ALA A 132 8.17 -1.05 -11.11
CA ALA A 132 8.27 -2.12 -10.12
C ALA A 132 9.72 -2.33 -9.66
N LYS A 133 10.67 -2.14 -10.57
CA LYS A 133 12.08 -2.39 -10.31
C LYS A 133 12.95 -1.50 -11.19
N ILE A 134 14.04 -0.98 -10.62
CA ILE A 134 15.05 -0.22 -11.35
C ILE A 134 16.43 -0.81 -11.05
N LYS A 135 17.24 -0.99 -12.08
CA LYS A 135 18.65 -1.40 -11.97
C LYS A 135 19.56 -0.31 -12.53
N LYS A 136 20.68 -0.08 -11.85
CA LYS A 136 21.75 0.80 -12.29
C LYS A 136 23.09 0.04 -12.20
N GLY A 137 23.74 -0.23 -13.33
CA GLY A 137 24.89 -1.11 -13.38
C GLY A 137 24.58 -2.52 -12.88
N ASP A 138 25.60 -3.20 -12.36
CA ASP A 138 25.50 -4.60 -11.94
C ASP A 138 25.08 -4.78 -10.48
N TYR A 139 25.29 -3.78 -9.64
CA TYR A 139 25.17 -3.91 -8.18
C TYR A 139 24.00 -3.15 -7.57
N PHE A 140 23.45 -2.14 -8.24
CA PHE A 140 22.34 -1.38 -7.69
C PHE A 140 21.00 -1.88 -8.22
N GLU A 141 20.14 -2.29 -7.32
CA GLU A 141 18.75 -2.66 -7.61
C GLU A 141 17.81 -2.00 -6.60
N LEU A 142 16.88 -1.20 -7.09
CA LEU A 142 15.78 -0.65 -6.32
C LEU A 142 14.51 -1.45 -6.64
N LYS A 143 14.03 -2.22 -5.69
CA LYS A 143 12.74 -2.93 -5.74
C LYS A 143 11.66 -2.04 -5.15
N ILE A 144 10.57 -1.84 -5.86
CA ILE A 144 9.47 -0.92 -5.52
C ILE A 144 8.17 -1.70 -5.33
N ARG A 145 7.95 -2.70 -6.21
CA ARG A 145 6.79 -3.59 -6.20
C ARG A 145 7.23 -5.01 -6.48
N LEU A 146 6.43 -5.97 -6.04
CA LEU A 146 6.57 -7.36 -6.49
C LEU A 146 6.27 -7.42 -8.00
N THR A 147 7.19 -7.98 -8.76
CA THR A 147 7.01 -8.12 -10.21
C THR A 147 5.94 -9.14 -10.59
N SER A 148 5.61 -10.07 -9.69
CA SER A 148 4.58 -11.10 -9.91
C SER A 148 3.16 -10.62 -9.70
N THR A 149 2.94 -9.73 -8.73
CA THR A 149 1.59 -9.28 -8.31
C THR A 149 1.37 -7.79 -8.41
N GLY A 150 2.44 -7.00 -8.59
CA GLY A 150 2.38 -5.54 -8.55
C GLY A 150 2.25 -4.95 -7.14
N LYS A 151 2.19 -5.80 -6.08
CA LYS A 151 2.01 -5.33 -4.70
C LYS A 151 3.13 -4.37 -4.30
N PRO A 152 2.80 -3.14 -3.87
CA PRO A 152 3.81 -2.15 -3.48
C PRO A 152 4.48 -2.52 -2.16
N PHE A 153 5.79 -2.31 -2.06
CA PHE A 153 6.55 -2.62 -0.84
C PHE A 153 6.13 -1.79 0.36
N TRP A 154 5.67 -0.56 0.17
CA TRP A 154 5.19 0.29 1.28
C TRP A 154 3.85 -0.15 1.89
N THR A 155 3.14 -1.10 1.24
CA THR A 155 1.90 -1.68 1.76
C THR A 155 2.13 -3.02 2.47
N MET A 156 3.38 -3.51 2.54
CA MET A 156 3.73 -4.77 3.16
C MET A 156 3.96 -4.62 4.66
N GLY A 157 3.61 -5.67 5.42
CA GLY A 157 4.00 -5.78 6.81
C GLY A 157 5.52 -6.01 6.96
N SER A 158 6.05 -5.78 8.15
CA SER A 158 7.49 -5.90 8.44
C SER A 158 8.07 -7.28 8.11
N GLU A 159 7.34 -8.33 8.43
CA GLU A 159 7.77 -9.73 8.16
C GLU A 159 7.79 -10.05 6.66
N GLU A 160 6.75 -9.65 5.93
CA GLU A 160 6.66 -9.84 4.48
C GLU A 160 7.79 -9.08 3.78
N LEU A 161 8.01 -7.82 4.17
CA LEU A 161 9.06 -6.98 3.62
C LEU A 161 10.46 -7.56 3.91
N ALA A 162 10.69 -8.10 5.10
CA ALA A 162 11.96 -8.74 5.45
C ALA A 162 12.21 -10.00 4.58
N LYS A 163 11.19 -10.83 4.36
CA LYS A 163 11.25 -12.01 3.51
C LYS A 163 11.58 -11.65 2.06
N GLU A 164 10.91 -10.61 1.51
CA GLU A 164 11.17 -10.16 0.14
C GLU A 164 12.56 -9.52 -0.05
N LYS A 165 13.09 -8.85 0.97
CA LYS A 165 14.45 -8.31 0.96
C LYS A 165 15.51 -9.40 1.05
N ALA A 166 15.23 -10.52 1.72
CA ALA A 166 16.15 -11.66 1.85
C ALA A 166 16.16 -12.56 0.60
N SER A 167 15.08 -12.56 -0.20
CA SER A 167 15.02 -13.30 -1.46
C SER A 167 15.80 -12.55 -2.55
N LYS A 168 17.07 -12.93 -2.72
CA LYS A 168 17.93 -12.44 -3.83
C LYS A 168 18.00 -13.46 -4.95
#